data_5af57b8dba9d93383a7ff60001d70d49
#
_entry.id   5af57b8dba9d93383a7ff60001d70d49
#
_cell.length_a   1.000
_cell.length_b   1.000
_cell.length_c   1.000
_cell.angle_alpha   90.00
_cell.angle_beta   90.00
_cell.angle_gamma   90.00
#
_symmetry.space_group_name_H-M   'P 1'
#
loop_
_entity.id
_entity.type
_entity.pdbx_description
1 polymer ?
#
loop_
_entity_poly.entity_id
_entity_poly.type
_entity_poly.pdbx_seq_one_letter_code
_entity_poly.pdbx_strand_id
1 'polypeptide(L)'
;AVPLAAAEQQPLDTERLRAQVGRLGGTPFHLSDLVNHLEGAVILPVSELNRLRRDAVAVLEHQRAAPRRWTLRPEPPRLAPEGVTASACSPRDVTSPGAAAPTPAEPELIATVRDLAQIEPAWAAGARTVYCEFENPKHYREAVTRFRALQGAGGTPGSSLWVAPPRVFKPGEEWILRQVRSCEADGYLVRNYDHAAFFAGDRRRGDFSLNIANPLSAELWIQDHGLERVTASYDLNVVQLEALLQAAPPAWFDLTLHQHMPLFHMEHCVFCAFLSTGKDYRDCGRPCDTHRVVLKDRVGAELPLRADAGCRNTVYNNRAQTGAEFASRFVALGARSFRVEFLHESPDEVRQTLARYQQLLRGEISGADLWRELRLINQLGVTRGQLEAAPQLIRRKT
;
A
#
# COMPACT_ATOMS: atom_id res chain seq x y z
N ALA A 1 -54.45 -13.82 -16.26
CA ALA A 1 -54.91 -12.57 -15.60
C ALA A 1 -56.21 -12.89 -14.87
N VAL A 2 -56.31 -12.50 -13.61
CA VAL A 2 -57.56 -12.60 -12.83
C VAL A 2 -58.29 -11.28 -12.99
N PRO A 3 -59.59 -11.29 -13.38
CA PRO A 3 -60.33 -10.06 -13.51
C PRO A 3 -60.59 -9.44 -12.14
N LEU A 4 -60.57 -8.10 -12.09
CA LEU A 4 -60.97 -7.34 -10.91
C LEU A 4 -62.46 -7.47 -10.71
N ALA A 5 -62.90 -7.72 -9.47
CA ALA A 5 -64.32 -7.76 -9.12
C ALA A 5 -64.74 -6.40 -8.50
N ALA A 6 -66.02 -6.05 -8.61
CA ALA A 6 -66.54 -4.90 -7.88
C ALA A 6 -66.51 -5.13 -6.38
N ALA A 7 -66.10 -4.16 -5.60
CA ALA A 7 -65.99 -4.26 -4.14
C ALA A 7 -67.30 -3.84 -3.50
N GLU A 8 -67.86 -4.72 -2.67
CA GLU A 8 -69.11 -4.43 -1.93
C GLU A 8 -68.86 -3.69 -0.60
N GLN A 9 -67.69 -3.87 0.04
CA GLN A 9 -67.45 -3.30 1.36
C GLN A 9 -66.06 -2.61 1.53
N GLN A 10 -64.99 -3.17 0.95
CA GLN A 10 -63.63 -2.65 1.14
C GLN A 10 -62.85 -2.62 -0.16
N PRO A 11 -62.91 -1.52 -0.92
CA PRO A 11 -62.15 -1.41 -2.16
C PRO A 11 -60.63 -1.43 -1.92
N LEU A 12 -59.90 -1.80 -2.96
CA LEU A 12 -58.47 -1.83 -3.00
C LEU A 12 -57.96 -0.39 -3.24
N ASP A 13 -57.56 0.28 -2.18
CA ASP A 13 -56.95 1.60 -2.23
C ASP A 13 -55.42 1.53 -2.29
N THR A 14 -54.75 2.67 -2.46
CA THR A 14 -53.29 2.80 -2.56
C THR A 14 -52.57 2.35 -1.30
N GLU A 15 -53.11 2.64 -0.12
CA GLU A 15 -52.50 2.28 1.15
C GLU A 15 -52.54 0.75 1.36
N ARG A 16 -53.67 0.14 1.04
CA ARG A 16 -53.84 -1.30 1.13
C ARG A 16 -52.96 -2.05 0.12
N LEU A 17 -52.85 -1.53 -1.11
CA LEU A 17 -51.89 -2.03 -2.09
C LEU A 17 -50.47 -1.93 -1.57
N ARG A 18 -50.06 -0.76 -1.07
CA ARG A 18 -48.73 -0.54 -0.50
C ARG A 18 -48.42 -1.50 0.66
N ALA A 19 -49.39 -1.69 1.55
CA ALA A 19 -49.26 -2.59 2.69
C ALA A 19 -49.10 -4.08 2.28
N GLN A 20 -49.75 -4.51 1.21
CA GLN A 20 -49.70 -5.90 0.75
C GLN A 20 -48.46 -6.17 -0.16
N VAL A 21 -48.21 -5.28 -1.13
CA VAL A 21 -47.07 -5.41 -2.06
C VAL A 21 -45.77 -5.15 -1.36
N GLY A 22 -45.73 -4.25 -0.39
CA GLY A 22 -44.55 -3.90 0.39
C GLY A 22 -44.06 -4.97 1.40
N ARG A 23 -44.79 -6.09 1.56
CA ARG A 23 -44.34 -7.22 2.42
C ARG A 23 -43.23 -8.03 1.75
N LEU A 24 -42.06 -7.40 1.59
CA LEU A 24 -40.90 -7.97 0.91
C LEU A 24 -39.85 -8.57 1.89
N GLY A 25 -40.27 -8.82 3.15
CA GLY A 25 -39.39 -9.42 4.16
C GLY A 25 -38.77 -10.74 3.69
N GLY A 26 -37.45 -10.94 4.00
CA GLY A 26 -36.70 -12.10 3.52
C GLY A 26 -36.17 -11.97 2.08
N THR A 27 -36.38 -10.81 1.42
CA THR A 27 -35.83 -10.51 0.09
C THR A 27 -34.88 -9.30 0.17
N PRO A 28 -33.97 -9.12 -0.80
CA PRO A 28 -33.10 -7.94 -0.85
C PRO A 28 -33.79 -6.68 -1.40
N PHE A 29 -35.10 -6.70 -1.58
CA PHE A 29 -35.88 -5.61 -2.19
C PHE A 29 -36.72 -4.87 -1.15
N HIS A 30 -37.00 -3.61 -1.43
CA HIS A 30 -37.98 -2.79 -0.72
C HIS A 30 -38.84 -2.04 -1.71
N LEU A 31 -40.08 -1.75 -1.32
CA LEU A 31 -40.99 -0.94 -2.13
C LEU A 31 -40.67 0.55 -1.91
N SER A 32 -40.08 1.21 -2.91
CA SER A 32 -39.74 2.64 -2.85
C SER A 32 -40.97 3.51 -3.18
N ASP A 33 -41.63 3.23 -4.27
CA ASP A 33 -42.80 3.97 -4.72
C ASP A 33 -43.88 3.06 -5.32
N LEU A 34 -45.15 3.52 -5.28
CA LEU A 34 -46.28 2.82 -5.82
C LEU A 34 -47.21 3.83 -6.47
N VAL A 35 -47.41 3.70 -7.78
CA VAL A 35 -48.42 4.44 -8.53
C VAL A 35 -49.63 3.54 -8.76
N ASN A 36 -50.78 3.97 -8.30
CA ASN A 36 -52.04 3.21 -8.41
C ASN A 36 -52.90 3.77 -9.55
N HIS A 37 -53.21 2.92 -10.53
CA HIS A 37 -54.05 3.24 -11.68
C HIS A 37 -55.38 2.48 -11.65
N LEU A 38 -55.79 1.98 -10.48
CA LEU A 38 -57.10 1.31 -10.37
C LEU A 38 -58.22 2.33 -10.48
N GLU A 39 -59.16 2.04 -11.34
CA GLU A 39 -60.39 2.86 -11.54
C GLU A 39 -61.61 2.18 -10.91
N GLY A 40 -62.38 2.92 -10.14
CA GLY A 40 -63.59 2.43 -9.47
C GLY A 40 -63.33 1.65 -8.18
N ALA A 41 -64.40 1.26 -7.52
CA ALA A 41 -64.36 0.45 -6.31
C ALA A 41 -64.15 -1.05 -6.69
N VAL A 42 -62.89 -1.47 -6.76
CA VAL A 42 -62.49 -2.84 -7.16
C VAL A 42 -61.83 -3.61 -6.04
N ILE A 43 -61.90 -4.92 -6.10
CA ILE A 43 -61.25 -5.83 -5.16
C ILE A 43 -60.48 -6.92 -5.89
N LEU A 44 -59.38 -7.36 -5.31
CA LEU A 44 -58.60 -8.54 -5.70
C LEU A 44 -58.34 -9.39 -4.46
N PRO A 45 -58.48 -10.71 -4.54
CA PRO A 45 -58.13 -11.60 -3.41
C PRO A 45 -56.71 -11.39 -2.92
N VAL A 46 -56.49 -11.41 -1.60
CA VAL A 46 -55.15 -11.22 -1.00
C VAL A 46 -54.18 -12.30 -1.49
N SER A 47 -54.67 -13.52 -1.81
CA SER A 47 -53.89 -14.60 -2.42
C SER A 47 -53.27 -14.18 -3.76
N GLU A 48 -54.04 -13.45 -4.58
CA GLU A 48 -53.55 -12.95 -5.89
C GLU A 48 -52.52 -11.81 -5.73
N LEU A 49 -52.72 -10.90 -4.79
CA LEU A 49 -51.73 -9.89 -4.45
C LEU A 49 -50.42 -10.53 -3.95
N ASN A 50 -50.54 -11.58 -3.14
CA ASN A 50 -49.39 -12.33 -2.67
C ASN A 50 -48.69 -13.09 -3.81
N ARG A 51 -49.44 -13.62 -4.78
CA ARG A 51 -48.87 -14.24 -5.98
C ARG A 51 -48.12 -13.22 -6.83
N LEU A 52 -48.74 -12.08 -7.17
CA LEU A 52 -48.12 -10.99 -7.93
C LEU A 52 -46.81 -10.53 -7.28
N ARG A 53 -46.81 -10.36 -5.96
CA ARG A 53 -45.59 -9.98 -5.22
C ARG A 53 -44.49 -11.02 -5.37
N ARG A 54 -44.79 -12.33 -5.22
CA ARG A 54 -43.81 -13.40 -5.38
C ARG A 54 -43.30 -13.47 -6.81
N ASP A 55 -44.18 -13.34 -7.80
CA ASP A 55 -43.79 -13.36 -9.21
C ASP A 55 -42.87 -12.17 -9.55
N ALA A 56 -43.21 -10.98 -9.04
CA ALA A 56 -42.38 -9.79 -9.21
C ALA A 56 -40.99 -9.97 -8.57
N VAL A 57 -40.91 -10.50 -7.35
CA VAL A 57 -39.64 -10.80 -6.68
C VAL A 57 -38.82 -11.83 -7.48
N ALA A 58 -39.44 -12.89 -7.95
CA ALA A 58 -38.74 -13.92 -8.75
C ALA A 58 -38.18 -13.35 -10.05
N VAL A 59 -38.92 -12.45 -10.74
CA VAL A 59 -38.44 -11.76 -11.93
C VAL A 59 -37.25 -10.86 -11.60
N LEU A 60 -37.33 -10.09 -10.52
CA LEU A 60 -36.25 -9.19 -10.08
C LEU A 60 -34.99 -9.97 -9.67
N GLU A 61 -35.16 -11.08 -8.96
CA GLU A 61 -34.04 -11.98 -8.62
C GLU A 61 -33.38 -12.56 -9.86
N HIS A 62 -34.19 -13.02 -10.82
CA HIS A 62 -33.68 -13.52 -12.09
C HIS A 62 -32.90 -12.44 -12.87
N GLN A 63 -33.45 -11.22 -12.95
CA GLN A 63 -32.77 -10.10 -13.60
C GLN A 63 -31.47 -9.73 -12.90
N ARG A 64 -31.46 -9.74 -11.55
CA ARG A 64 -30.26 -9.47 -10.75
C ARG A 64 -29.20 -10.56 -10.92
N ALA A 65 -29.61 -11.83 -11.00
CA ALA A 65 -28.71 -12.95 -11.22
C ALA A 65 -28.24 -13.09 -12.67
N ALA A 66 -28.90 -12.43 -13.62
CA ALA A 66 -28.52 -12.50 -15.02
C ALA A 66 -27.09 -11.95 -15.21
N PRO A 67 -26.20 -12.69 -15.90
CA PRO A 67 -24.86 -12.22 -16.16
C PRO A 67 -24.90 -10.91 -16.93
N ARG A 68 -24.14 -9.94 -16.46
CA ARG A 68 -24.02 -8.65 -17.16
C ARG A 68 -23.41 -8.91 -18.54
N ARG A 69 -23.99 -8.36 -19.57
CA ARG A 69 -23.46 -8.43 -20.94
C ARG A 69 -22.31 -7.44 -21.07
N TRP A 70 -21.11 -7.90 -20.73
CA TRP A 70 -19.90 -7.16 -20.97
C TRP A 70 -19.42 -7.43 -22.40
N THR A 71 -19.11 -6.37 -23.12
CA THR A 71 -18.36 -6.46 -24.35
C THR A 71 -16.91 -6.20 -24.02
N LEU A 72 -16.04 -7.19 -24.23
CA LEU A 72 -14.60 -7.00 -24.10
C LEU A 72 -14.17 -5.98 -25.16
N ARG A 73 -13.55 -4.88 -24.72
CA ARG A 73 -12.91 -3.97 -25.67
C ARG A 73 -11.69 -4.68 -26.25
N PRO A 74 -11.51 -4.73 -27.57
CA PRO A 74 -10.39 -5.44 -28.19
C PRO A 74 -9.03 -4.83 -27.81
N GLU A 75 -8.98 -3.56 -27.47
CA GLU A 75 -7.78 -2.92 -26.92
C GLU A 75 -8.14 -2.34 -25.54
N PRO A 76 -7.39 -2.74 -24.48
CA PRO A 76 -7.47 -2.02 -23.22
C PRO A 76 -7.08 -0.55 -23.49
N PRO A 77 -7.70 0.44 -22.80
CA PRO A 77 -7.23 1.81 -22.90
C PRO A 77 -5.75 1.80 -22.55
N ARG A 78 -4.90 2.26 -23.46
CA ARG A 78 -3.49 2.47 -23.16
C ARG A 78 -3.45 3.57 -22.10
N LEU A 79 -3.03 3.22 -20.89
CA LEU A 79 -2.73 4.15 -19.81
C LEU A 79 -1.38 4.82 -20.12
N ALA A 80 -1.26 5.40 -21.32
CA ALA A 80 -0.17 6.30 -21.59
C ALA A 80 -0.63 7.69 -21.19
N PRO A 81 0.08 8.40 -20.29
CA PRO A 81 -0.19 9.81 -20.06
C PRO A 81 -0.16 10.53 -21.40
N GLU A 82 -1.19 11.32 -21.70
CA GLU A 82 -1.15 12.24 -22.82
C GLU A 82 0.04 13.18 -22.60
N GLY A 83 1.08 13.06 -23.41
CA GLY A 83 2.31 13.87 -23.31
C GLY A 83 3.60 13.11 -23.01
N VAL A 84 3.56 11.86 -22.54
CA VAL A 84 4.73 10.98 -22.55
C VAL A 84 4.63 10.13 -23.81
N THR A 85 5.15 10.65 -24.90
CA THR A 85 5.30 9.87 -26.13
C THR A 85 6.02 8.58 -25.77
N ALA A 86 5.41 7.45 -26.12
CA ALA A 86 5.99 6.11 -26.06
C ALA A 86 7.20 5.99 -27.03
N SER A 87 8.12 6.94 -26.93
CA SER A 87 9.32 7.04 -27.75
C SER A 87 10.49 6.25 -27.19
N ALA A 88 10.27 5.35 -26.22
CA ALA A 88 11.38 4.64 -25.59
C ALA A 88 11.28 3.10 -25.62
N CYS A 89 10.26 2.49 -26.28
CA CYS A 89 10.18 1.02 -26.36
C CYS A 89 9.56 0.53 -27.67
N SER A 90 10.01 1.05 -28.81
CA SER A 90 9.93 0.32 -30.10
C SER A 90 11.35 0.08 -30.55
N PRO A 91 11.67 -1.12 -31.09
CA PRO A 91 12.93 -1.30 -31.77
C PRO A 91 12.88 -0.43 -33.04
N ARG A 92 13.40 0.78 -32.93
CA ARG A 92 13.58 1.65 -34.10
C ARG A 92 14.94 1.37 -34.69
N ASP A 93 14.93 1.18 -36.02
CA ASP A 93 16.08 1.15 -36.89
C ASP A 93 17.12 2.19 -36.48
N VAL A 94 18.27 1.68 -36.07
CA VAL A 94 19.46 2.45 -35.77
C VAL A 94 20.10 2.84 -37.11
N THR A 95 19.65 3.96 -37.68
CA THR A 95 20.44 4.66 -38.72
C THR A 95 20.22 6.17 -38.57
N SER A 96 20.90 6.79 -37.60
CA SER A 96 21.34 8.19 -37.67
C SER A 96 22.48 8.38 -36.67
N PRO A 97 23.68 8.75 -37.11
CA PRO A 97 24.81 9.01 -36.23
C PRO A 97 24.72 10.46 -35.73
N GLY A 98 24.62 10.66 -34.42
CA GLY A 98 24.89 11.98 -33.89
C GLY A 98 24.19 12.53 -32.67
N ALA A 99 23.41 11.74 -31.91
CA ALA A 99 23.02 12.16 -30.57
C ALA A 99 23.32 11.03 -29.60
N ALA A 100 24.28 11.22 -28.71
CA ALA A 100 24.54 10.31 -27.59
C ALA A 100 23.22 10.12 -26.81
N ALA A 101 22.72 8.87 -26.76
CA ALA A 101 21.58 8.53 -25.91
C ALA A 101 21.93 8.98 -24.46
N PRO A 102 21.02 9.65 -23.74
CA PRO A 102 21.30 10.03 -22.37
C PRO A 102 21.70 8.80 -21.59
N THR A 103 22.87 8.84 -20.97
CA THR A 103 23.38 7.77 -20.11
C THR A 103 22.28 7.42 -19.12
N PRO A 104 21.87 6.14 -19.01
CA PRO A 104 20.84 5.74 -18.06
C PRO A 104 21.24 6.24 -16.66
N ALA A 105 20.36 6.96 -15.97
CA ALA A 105 20.63 7.42 -14.61
C ALA A 105 21.02 6.23 -13.75
N GLU A 106 22.06 6.40 -12.92
CA GLU A 106 22.47 5.34 -11.99
C GLU A 106 21.32 5.01 -11.02
N PRO A 107 21.15 3.75 -10.63
CA PRO A 107 20.15 3.37 -9.65
C PRO A 107 20.38 4.07 -8.30
N GLU A 108 19.34 4.69 -7.78
CA GLU A 108 19.30 5.32 -6.46
C GLU A 108 18.99 4.28 -5.39
N LEU A 109 19.75 4.30 -4.29
CA LEU A 109 19.47 3.51 -3.11
C LEU A 109 18.90 4.38 -1.99
N ILE A 110 17.66 4.09 -1.59
CA ILE A 110 16.93 4.76 -0.51
C ILE A 110 17.10 3.95 0.77
N ALA A 111 17.56 4.59 1.84
CA ALA A 111 17.62 3.98 3.16
C ALA A 111 16.38 4.34 3.98
N THR A 112 15.59 3.35 4.40
CA THR A 112 14.54 3.57 5.40
C THR A 112 15.09 3.24 6.78
N VAL A 113 15.13 4.24 7.66
CA VAL A 113 15.72 4.16 9.00
C VAL A 113 14.65 4.30 10.08
N ARG A 114 14.78 3.54 11.16
CA ARG A 114 13.85 3.54 12.29
C ARG A 114 14.51 3.94 13.62
N ASP A 115 15.79 4.32 13.56
CA ASP A 115 16.56 4.87 14.68
C ASP A 115 17.42 6.04 14.19
N LEU A 116 17.57 7.07 15.04
CA LEU A 116 18.42 8.23 14.75
C LEU A 116 19.88 7.84 14.51
N ALA A 117 20.38 6.79 15.18
CA ALA A 117 21.73 6.30 15.02
C ALA A 117 22.01 5.65 13.65
N GLN A 118 20.98 5.40 12.85
CA GLN A 118 21.10 4.81 11.51
C GLN A 118 21.30 5.86 10.40
N ILE A 119 21.05 7.16 10.68
CA ILE A 119 21.10 8.23 9.68
C ILE A 119 22.51 8.46 9.15
N GLU A 120 23.48 8.74 10.05
CA GLU A 120 24.87 8.99 9.67
C GLU A 120 25.53 7.79 8.96
N PRO A 121 25.34 6.53 9.44
CA PRO A 121 25.80 5.35 8.72
C PRO A 121 25.20 5.20 7.33
N ALA A 122 23.91 5.48 7.17
CA ALA A 122 23.26 5.42 5.86
C ALA A 122 23.85 6.48 4.90
N TRP A 123 24.02 7.70 5.38
CA TRP A 123 24.69 8.76 4.63
C TRP A 123 26.11 8.40 4.24
N ALA A 124 26.92 7.94 5.20
CA ALA A 124 28.31 7.55 4.98
C ALA A 124 28.43 6.40 3.96
N ALA A 125 27.46 5.50 3.93
CA ALA A 125 27.35 4.47 2.92
C ALA A 125 26.81 4.95 1.56
N GLY A 126 26.57 6.25 1.37
CA GLY A 126 26.19 6.83 0.09
C GLY A 126 24.69 6.95 -0.16
N ALA A 127 23.80 6.62 0.79
CA ALA A 127 22.38 6.92 0.65
C ALA A 127 22.17 8.42 0.66
N ARG A 128 21.52 8.94 -0.40
CA ARG A 128 21.24 10.39 -0.53
C ARG A 128 19.76 10.70 -0.31
N THR A 129 18.89 9.72 -0.45
CA THR A 129 17.50 9.77 0.00
C THR A 129 17.33 8.88 1.24
N VAL A 130 16.88 9.49 2.33
CA VAL A 130 16.62 8.79 3.59
C VAL A 130 15.17 8.94 3.98
N TYR A 131 14.50 7.82 4.25
CA TYR A 131 13.15 7.77 4.80
C TYR A 131 13.24 7.48 6.29
N CYS A 132 12.65 8.31 7.12
CA CYS A 132 12.59 8.14 8.58
C CYS A 132 11.21 7.68 9.01
N GLU A 133 11.16 6.55 9.74
CA GLU A 133 9.96 6.02 10.35
C GLU A 133 10.20 5.79 11.85
N PHE A 134 9.90 6.79 12.67
CA PHE A 134 10.17 6.77 14.11
C PHE A 134 8.90 6.56 14.94
N GLU A 135 9.05 5.85 16.06
CA GLU A 135 8.00 5.66 17.03
C GLU A 135 7.58 6.99 17.68
N ASN A 136 8.57 7.82 17.95
CA ASN A 136 8.37 9.14 18.56
C ASN A 136 8.50 10.25 17.52
N PRO A 137 7.42 10.94 17.13
CA PRO A 137 7.46 11.99 16.10
C PRO A 137 8.32 13.21 16.49
N LYS A 138 8.69 13.36 17.77
CA LYS A 138 9.63 14.40 18.20
C LYS A 138 11.04 14.20 17.62
N HIS A 139 11.43 12.95 17.36
CA HIS A 139 12.73 12.63 16.78
C HIS A 139 12.88 13.09 15.32
N TYR A 140 11.79 13.36 14.61
CA TYR A 140 11.89 13.85 13.22
C TYR A 140 12.61 15.19 13.12
N ARG A 141 12.41 16.11 14.07
CA ARG A 141 13.15 17.39 14.07
C ARG A 141 14.66 17.18 14.26
N GLU A 142 15.04 16.29 15.15
CA GLU A 142 16.44 15.92 15.34
C GLU A 142 17.04 15.25 14.09
N ALA A 143 16.28 14.35 13.46
CA ALA A 143 16.68 13.71 12.21
C ALA A 143 16.95 14.74 11.11
N VAL A 144 16.05 15.71 10.92
CA VAL A 144 16.22 16.80 9.95
C VAL A 144 17.48 17.61 10.28
N THR A 145 17.68 17.98 11.54
CA THR A 145 18.86 18.74 11.96
C THR A 145 20.15 17.98 11.65
N ARG A 146 20.24 16.69 12.01
CA ARG A 146 21.40 15.85 11.72
C ARG A 146 21.63 15.72 10.22
N PHE A 147 20.57 15.48 9.45
CA PHE A 147 20.69 15.35 8.00
C PHE A 147 21.16 16.66 7.33
N ARG A 148 20.66 17.81 7.76
CA ARG A 148 21.12 19.13 7.27
C ARG A 148 22.60 19.38 7.58
N ALA A 149 23.06 18.95 8.77
CA ALA A 149 24.49 19.04 9.10
C ALA A 149 25.36 18.20 8.15
N LEU A 150 24.90 16.99 7.79
CA LEU A 150 25.57 16.13 6.81
C LEU A 150 25.58 16.75 5.40
N GLN A 151 24.49 17.38 4.99
CA GLN A 151 24.42 18.12 3.74
C GLN A 151 25.41 19.30 3.71
N GLY A 152 25.54 20.05 4.81
CA GLY A 152 26.46 21.19 4.92
C GLY A 152 27.93 20.80 4.93
N ALA A 153 28.28 19.61 5.44
CA ALA A 153 29.65 19.12 5.55
C ALA A 153 30.24 18.55 4.23
N GLY A 154 29.52 18.60 3.13
CA GLY A 154 29.97 18.06 1.83
C GLY A 154 28.81 17.41 1.06
N GLY A 155 27.63 17.97 1.19
CA GLY A 155 26.41 17.42 0.62
C GLY A 155 26.38 17.39 -0.90
N THR A 156 25.94 16.29 -1.43
CA THR A 156 25.65 16.15 -2.86
C THR A 156 24.32 16.83 -3.18
N PRO A 157 24.24 17.67 -4.21
CA PRO A 157 22.97 18.24 -4.66
C PRO A 157 21.92 17.15 -4.90
N GLY A 158 20.67 17.40 -4.48
CA GLY A 158 19.56 16.46 -4.65
C GLY A 158 19.34 15.47 -3.52
N SER A 159 20.17 15.50 -2.46
CA SER A 159 19.89 14.68 -1.27
C SER A 159 18.65 15.16 -0.52
N SER A 160 17.86 14.23 0.06
CA SER A 160 16.60 14.54 0.72
C SER A 160 16.27 13.60 1.86
N LEU A 161 15.64 14.16 2.90
CA LEU A 161 15.10 13.39 4.02
C LEU A 161 13.59 13.49 4.02
N TRP A 162 12.93 12.33 4.10
CA TRP A 162 11.48 12.16 4.10
C TRP A 162 11.03 11.53 5.40
N VAL A 163 9.88 11.92 5.89
CA VAL A 163 9.35 11.38 7.14
C VAL A 163 8.02 10.67 6.93
N ALA A 164 7.83 9.59 7.67
CA ALA A 164 6.66 8.74 7.61
C ALA A 164 5.76 8.99 8.82
N PRO A 165 4.55 9.57 8.67
CA PRO A 165 3.59 9.61 9.75
C PRO A 165 3.08 8.19 10.08
N PRO A 166 2.43 7.97 11.24
CA PRO A 166 1.83 6.69 11.58
C PRO A 166 0.94 6.14 10.45
N ARG A 167 0.99 4.83 10.19
CA ARG A 167 0.27 4.21 9.07
C ARG A 167 -1.25 4.40 9.13
N VAL A 168 -1.82 4.35 10.32
CA VAL A 168 -3.23 4.58 10.57
C VAL A 168 -3.42 5.98 11.11
N PHE A 169 -4.47 6.65 10.66
CA PHE A 169 -4.91 7.95 11.13
C PHE A 169 -6.38 7.86 11.55
N LYS A 170 -6.72 8.49 12.68
CA LYS A 170 -8.08 8.52 13.23
C LYS A 170 -8.52 9.96 13.50
N PRO A 171 -9.83 10.23 13.50
CA PRO A 171 -10.37 11.53 13.93
C PRO A 171 -9.83 11.91 15.32
N GLY A 172 -9.36 13.14 15.46
CA GLY A 172 -8.75 13.65 16.69
C GLY A 172 -7.24 13.43 16.81
N GLU A 173 -6.59 12.78 15.83
CA GLU A 173 -5.14 12.56 15.78
C GLU A 173 -4.40 13.57 14.89
N GLU A 174 -5.06 14.62 14.42
CA GLU A 174 -4.47 15.66 13.56
C GLU A 174 -3.23 16.32 14.20
N TRP A 175 -3.16 16.31 15.52
CA TRP A 175 -1.99 16.82 16.24
C TRP A 175 -0.72 16.04 15.90
N ILE A 176 -0.80 14.73 15.61
CA ILE A 176 0.33 13.90 15.19
C ILE A 176 0.84 14.40 13.84
N LEU A 177 -0.06 14.60 12.87
CA LEU A 177 0.32 15.06 11.54
C LEU A 177 0.91 16.49 11.59
N ARG A 178 0.33 17.38 12.42
CA ARG A 178 0.91 18.72 12.66
C ARG A 178 2.30 18.63 13.26
N GLN A 179 2.52 17.73 14.22
CA GLN A 179 3.84 17.54 14.81
C GLN A 179 4.84 16.98 13.80
N VAL A 180 4.44 16.00 12.98
CA VAL A 180 5.26 15.48 11.90
C VAL A 180 5.62 16.58 10.92
N ARG A 181 4.64 17.37 10.45
CA ARG A 181 4.90 18.49 9.51
C ARG A 181 5.82 19.56 10.09
N SER A 182 5.77 19.80 11.40
CA SER A 182 6.59 20.81 12.08
C SER A 182 8.10 20.52 12.10
N CYS A 183 8.54 19.34 11.65
CA CYS A 183 9.95 19.03 11.52
C CYS A 183 10.60 19.62 10.26
N GLU A 184 9.78 20.12 9.30
CA GLU A 184 10.22 20.74 8.05
C GLU A 184 11.15 19.84 7.23
N ALA A 185 10.78 18.56 7.09
CA ALA A 185 11.45 17.61 6.22
C ALA A 185 11.35 18.00 4.73
N ASP A 186 12.16 17.42 3.88
CA ASP A 186 12.07 17.64 2.42
C ASP A 186 10.79 17.11 1.80
N GLY A 187 10.14 16.14 2.45
CA GLY A 187 8.86 15.59 2.03
C GLY A 187 8.27 14.58 3.02
N TYR A 188 7.09 14.10 2.70
CA TYR A 188 6.29 13.24 3.57
C TYR A 188 5.86 11.97 2.84
N LEU A 189 5.90 10.82 3.54
CA LEU A 189 5.38 9.56 3.02
C LEU A 189 3.87 9.49 3.26
N VAL A 190 3.12 9.39 2.18
CA VAL A 190 1.67 9.23 2.18
C VAL A 190 1.34 7.76 2.38
N ARG A 191 0.58 7.45 3.43
CA ARG A 191 0.23 6.09 3.84
C ARG A 191 -1.27 5.78 3.76
N ASN A 192 -2.08 6.82 3.57
CA ASN A 192 -3.54 6.76 3.43
C ASN A 192 -4.05 8.06 2.77
N TYR A 193 -5.35 8.14 2.51
CA TYR A 193 -5.98 9.30 1.86
C TYR A 193 -5.95 10.57 2.72
N ASP A 194 -6.06 10.46 4.05
CA ASP A 194 -5.98 11.61 4.95
C ASP A 194 -4.60 12.26 4.90
N HIS A 195 -3.53 11.47 4.80
CA HIS A 195 -2.19 11.99 4.59
C HIS A 195 -2.07 12.71 3.25
N ALA A 196 -2.66 12.17 2.18
CA ALA A 196 -2.64 12.82 0.88
C ALA A 196 -3.32 14.19 0.93
N ALA A 197 -4.42 14.31 1.65
CA ALA A 197 -5.12 15.58 1.84
C ALA A 197 -4.34 16.54 2.76
N PHE A 198 -3.84 16.05 3.91
CA PHE A 198 -3.15 16.90 4.88
C PHE A 198 -1.86 17.51 4.35
N PHE A 199 -1.07 16.73 3.60
CA PHE A 199 0.20 17.16 3.02
C PHE A 199 0.07 17.64 1.57
N ALA A 200 -1.11 18.06 1.12
CA ALA A 200 -1.35 18.43 -0.28
C ALA A 200 -0.43 19.58 -0.80
N GLY A 201 0.01 20.48 0.09
CA GLY A 201 0.93 21.55 -0.24
C GLY A 201 2.43 21.22 -0.10
N ASP A 202 2.77 19.99 0.29
CA ASP A 202 4.13 19.54 0.53
C ASP A 202 4.57 18.54 -0.54
N ARG A 203 5.88 18.26 -0.62
CA ARG A 203 6.39 17.14 -1.43
C ARG A 203 5.96 15.82 -0.82
N ARG A 204 5.46 14.91 -1.66
CA ARG A 204 4.83 13.66 -1.20
C ARG A 204 5.26 12.46 -2.04
N ARG A 205 5.54 11.34 -1.36
CA ARG A 205 5.71 10.01 -1.98
C ARG A 205 4.78 9.01 -1.33
N GLY A 206 4.27 8.07 -2.11
CA GLY A 206 3.39 7.00 -1.60
C GLY A 206 4.17 5.88 -0.95
N ASP A 207 3.76 5.47 0.24
CA ASP A 207 4.36 4.33 0.93
C ASP A 207 3.59 3.03 0.65
N PHE A 208 4.17 1.89 1.05
CA PHE A 208 3.66 0.54 0.76
C PHE A 208 2.19 0.31 1.14
N SER A 209 1.70 1.01 2.17
CA SER A 209 0.32 0.85 2.65
C SER A 209 -0.75 1.41 1.72
N LEU A 210 -0.36 2.11 0.66
CA LEU A 210 -1.27 2.46 -0.43
C LEU A 210 -1.63 1.28 -1.34
N ASN A 211 -0.98 0.13 -1.16
CA ASN A 211 -1.24 -1.13 -1.87
C ASN A 211 -1.20 -0.99 -3.39
N ILE A 212 -0.16 -0.35 -3.91
CA ILE A 212 0.01 -0.14 -5.35
C ILE A 212 0.38 -1.46 -6.02
N ALA A 213 -0.61 -2.16 -6.56
CA ALA A 213 -0.47 -3.49 -7.13
C ALA A 213 -0.78 -3.56 -8.65
N ASN A 214 -1.19 -2.45 -9.26
CA ASN A 214 -1.52 -2.37 -10.68
C ASN A 214 -1.28 -0.95 -11.23
N PRO A 215 -1.18 -0.78 -12.55
CA PRO A 215 -0.87 0.52 -13.16
C PRO A 215 -1.96 1.57 -12.92
N LEU A 216 -3.24 1.19 -12.81
CA LEU A 216 -4.35 2.14 -12.56
C LEU A 216 -4.23 2.79 -11.19
N SER A 217 -3.92 2.00 -10.16
CA SER A 217 -3.71 2.55 -8.82
C SER A 217 -2.46 3.42 -8.75
N ALA A 218 -1.39 3.08 -9.49
CA ALA A 218 -0.21 3.92 -9.58
C ALA A 218 -0.53 5.27 -10.25
N GLU A 219 -1.23 5.23 -11.38
CA GLU A 219 -1.65 6.43 -12.12
C GLU A 219 -2.49 7.37 -11.26
N LEU A 220 -3.51 6.85 -10.57
CA LEU A 220 -4.35 7.62 -9.64
C LEU A 220 -3.51 8.39 -8.62
N TRP A 221 -2.55 7.72 -7.99
CA TRP A 221 -1.74 8.35 -6.95
C TRP A 221 -0.72 9.34 -7.51
N ILE A 222 -0.14 9.06 -8.67
CA ILE A 222 0.83 9.95 -9.31
C ILE A 222 0.12 11.16 -9.94
N GLN A 223 -0.92 10.93 -10.76
CA GLN A 223 -1.53 12.00 -11.55
C GLN A 223 -2.60 12.77 -10.79
N ASP A 224 -3.57 12.08 -10.16
CA ASP A 224 -4.69 12.75 -9.53
C ASP A 224 -4.33 13.27 -8.14
N HIS A 225 -3.49 12.54 -7.39
CA HIS A 225 -3.03 12.97 -6.07
C HIS A 225 -1.67 13.71 -6.09
N GLY A 226 -0.95 13.73 -7.20
CA GLY A 226 0.30 14.48 -7.39
C GLY A 226 1.47 13.94 -6.55
N LEU A 227 1.56 12.64 -6.33
CA LEU A 227 2.72 12.04 -5.67
C LEU A 227 3.92 11.97 -6.63
N GLU A 228 5.14 12.23 -6.11
CA GLU A 228 6.35 12.14 -6.92
C GLU A 228 6.69 10.70 -7.34
N ARG A 229 6.50 9.75 -6.44
CA ARG A 229 6.70 8.31 -6.61
C ARG A 229 5.78 7.54 -5.68
N VAL A 230 5.63 6.25 -5.90
CA VAL A 230 4.87 5.33 -5.05
C VAL A 230 5.67 4.06 -4.80
N THR A 231 5.56 3.50 -3.61
CA THR A 231 6.14 2.19 -3.31
C THR A 231 5.24 1.09 -3.84
N ALA A 232 5.78 0.18 -4.65
CA ALA A 232 5.04 -0.99 -5.10
C ALA A 232 4.65 -1.87 -3.90
N SER A 233 3.46 -2.49 -3.97
CA SER A 233 2.94 -3.33 -2.88
C SER A 233 3.89 -4.48 -2.54
N TYR A 234 4.04 -4.74 -1.25
CA TYR A 234 4.82 -5.89 -0.74
C TYR A 234 4.19 -7.24 -1.08
N ASP A 235 2.90 -7.27 -1.46
CA ASP A 235 2.18 -8.49 -1.81
C ASP A 235 2.47 -8.99 -3.22
N LEU A 236 3.15 -8.18 -4.05
CA LEU A 236 3.52 -8.58 -5.40
C LEU A 236 4.69 -9.56 -5.38
N ASN A 237 4.52 -10.68 -6.08
CA ASN A 237 5.65 -11.55 -6.41
C ASN A 237 6.48 -10.96 -7.57
N VAL A 238 7.62 -11.57 -7.87
CA VAL A 238 8.54 -11.05 -8.89
C VAL A 238 7.89 -10.92 -10.27
N VAL A 239 7.06 -11.87 -10.67
CA VAL A 239 6.39 -11.86 -12.00
C VAL A 239 5.36 -10.73 -12.07
N GLN A 240 4.60 -10.52 -11.01
CA GLN A 240 3.62 -9.43 -10.92
C GLN A 240 4.31 -8.06 -10.88
N LEU A 241 5.42 -7.94 -10.17
CA LEU A 241 6.19 -6.70 -10.11
C LEU A 241 6.81 -6.35 -11.48
N GLU A 242 7.33 -7.34 -12.20
CA GLU A 242 7.81 -7.16 -13.57
C GLU A 242 6.69 -6.73 -14.53
N ALA A 243 5.52 -7.37 -14.42
CA ALA A 243 4.35 -6.97 -15.20
C ALA A 243 3.90 -5.53 -14.90
N LEU A 244 3.97 -5.10 -13.63
CA LEU A 244 3.69 -3.73 -13.23
C LEU A 244 4.68 -2.74 -13.86
N LEU A 245 5.99 -3.04 -13.82
CA LEU A 245 7.04 -2.21 -14.41
C LEU A 245 6.95 -2.13 -15.96
N GLN A 246 6.41 -3.15 -16.59
CA GLN A 246 6.15 -3.15 -18.05
C GLN A 246 4.89 -2.36 -18.42
N ALA A 247 3.90 -2.31 -17.51
CA ALA A 247 2.60 -1.70 -17.75
C ALA A 247 2.50 -0.22 -17.35
N ALA A 248 3.44 0.28 -16.53
CA ALA A 248 3.48 1.68 -16.07
C ALA A 248 4.92 2.20 -16.11
N PRO A 249 5.15 3.53 -16.15
CA PRO A 249 6.49 4.12 -16.15
C PRO A 249 7.29 3.66 -14.91
N PRO A 250 8.44 2.96 -15.08
CA PRO A 250 9.23 2.47 -13.96
C PRO A 250 9.74 3.56 -13.01
N ALA A 251 9.87 4.80 -13.50
CA ALA A 251 10.24 5.96 -12.71
C ALA A 251 9.20 6.36 -11.63
N TRP A 252 7.98 5.84 -11.72
CA TRP A 252 6.95 6.05 -10.71
C TRP A 252 7.18 5.25 -9.43
N PHE A 253 8.04 4.22 -9.46
CA PHE A 253 8.11 3.24 -8.39
C PHE A 253 9.41 3.32 -7.58
N ASP A 254 9.25 3.26 -6.25
CA ASP A 254 10.27 2.83 -5.31
C ASP A 254 10.09 1.33 -5.05
N LEU A 255 11.12 0.53 -5.32
CA LEU A 255 11.08 -0.93 -5.17
C LEU A 255 11.83 -1.36 -3.90
N THR A 256 11.16 -2.04 -3.00
CA THR A 256 11.79 -2.54 -1.76
C THR A 256 12.57 -3.83 -2.04
N LEU A 257 13.90 -3.76 -1.90
CA LEU A 257 14.80 -4.90 -2.08
C LEU A 257 15.14 -5.61 -0.77
N HIS A 258 15.07 -4.91 0.37
CA HIS A 258 15.41 -5.47 1.68
C HIS A 258 14.50 -4.92 2.75
N GLN A 259 13.90 -5.80 3.55
CA GLN A 259 13.02 -5.40 4.64
C GLN A 259 12.77 -6.53 5.64
N HIS A 260 12.49 -6.17 6.88
CA HIS A 260 11.74 -7.01 7.79
C HIS A 260 10.25 -6.87 7.47
N MET A 261 9.62 -7.94 6.98
CA MET A 261 8.21 -7.89 6.61
C MET A 261 7.34 -7.56 7.82
N PRO A 262 6.48 -6.51 7.77
CA PRO A 262 5.48 -6.27 8.80
C PRO A 262 4.42 -7.37 8.74
N LEU A 263 4.24 -8.10 9.84
CA LEU A 263 3.31 -9.24 9.94
C LEU A 263 1.92 -8.78 10.35
N PHE A 264 1.84 -7.99 11.41
CA PHE A 264 0.58 -7.36 11.82
C PHE A 264 0.80 -5.96 12.34
N HIS A 265 -0.27 -5.16 12.24
CA HIS A 265 -0.39 -3.86 12.84
C HIS A 265 -1.57 -3.87 13.82
N MET A 266 -1.32 -3.55 15.09
CA MET A 266 -2.28 -3.70 16.18
C MET A 266 -2.67 -2.34 16.75
N GLU A 267 -3.95 -2.17 17.04
CA GLU A 267 -4.49 -1.03 17.79
C GLU A 267 -4.27 -1.16 19.32
N HIS A 268 -3.45 -2.10 19.73
CA HIS A 268 -3.11 -2.39 21.13
C HIS A 268 -1.63 -2.13 21.38
N CYS A 269 -1.31 -1.38 22.44
CA CYS A 269 0.07 -1.12 22.80
C CYS A 269 0.57 -2.17 23.81
N VAL A 270 1.36 -3.12 23.32
CA VAL A 270 2.00 -4.16 24.15
C VAL A 270 2.93 -3.54 25.19
N PHE A 271 3.68 -2.49 24.84
CA PHE A 271 4.55 -1.79 25.78
C PHE A 271 3.78 -1.22 26.97
N CYS A 272 2.66 -0.53 26.71
CA CYS A 272 1.81 0.00 27.76
C CYS A 272 1.20 -1.11 28.62
N ALA A 273 0.69 -2.17 27.97
CA ALA A 273 -0.02 -3.25 28.65
C ALA A 273 0.85 -4.07 29.61
N PHE A 274 2.14 -4.25 29.32
CA PHE A 274 3.04 -5.12 30.08
C PHE A 274 4.14 -4.39 30.85
N LEU A 275 4.46 -3.14 30.47
CA LEU A 275 5.57 -2.39 31.07
C LEU A 275 5.12 -1.09 31.75
N SER A 276 3.80 -0.88 31.89
CA SER A 276 3.24 0.32 32.51
C SER A 276 1.98 0.01 33.31
N THR A 277 1.62 0.90 34.21
CA THR A 277 0.32 0.94 34.90
C THR A 277 -0.64 1.95 34.27
N GLY A 278 -0.18 2.75 33.31
CA GLY A 278 -0.96 3.72 32.57
C GLY A 278 -1.83 3.08 31.48
N LYS A 279 -2.63 3.90 30.81
CA LYS A 279 -3.58 3.47 29.77
C LYS A 279 -3.18 3.86 28.36
N ASP A 280 -2.54 5.02 28.19
CA ASP A 280 -2.12 5.54 26.89
C ASP A 280 -0.88 6.45 27.02
N TYR A 281 -0.48 7.10 25.92
CA TYR A 281 0.73 7.94 25.85
C TYR A 281 0.78 9.10 26.85
N ARG A 282 -0.35 9.45 27.49
CA ARG A 282 -0.43 10.55 28.45
C ARG A 282 0.02 10.14 29.87
N ASP A 283 -0.12 8.87 30.21
CA ASP A 283 0.13 8.35 31.55
C ASP A 283 0.98 7.08 31.63
N CYS A 284 1.33 6.46 30.48
CA CYS A 284 2.08 5.22 30.46
C CYS A 284 3.59 5.36 30.74
N GLY A 285 4.11 6.60 30.83
CA GLY A 285 5.54 6.83 31.00
C GLY A 285 6.39 6.45 29.80
N ARG A 286 5.78 6.06 28.67
CA ARG A 286 6.40 5.77 27.37
C ARG A 286 7.51 4.72 27.41
N PRO A 287 7.26 3.51 27.91
CA PRO A 287 8.28 2.45 27.95
C PRO A 287 8.79 2.06 26.56
N CYS A 288 8.06 2.36 25.48
CA CYS A 288 8.48 2.16 24.10
C CYS A 288 9.71 3.01 23.70
N ASP A 289 9.97 4.14 24.37
CA ASP A 289 11.16 4.96 24.11
C ASP A 289 12.47 4.30 24.57
N THR A 290 12.39 3.37 25.57
CA THR A 290 13.57 2.83 26.26
C THR A 290 13.68 1.31 26.22
N HIS A 291 12.60 0.60 25.90
CA HIS A 291 12.57 -0.86 25.92
C HIS A 291 12.40 -1.41 24.51
N ARG A 292 13.08 -2.54 24.25
CA ARG A 292 12.81 -3.37 23.09
C ARG A 292 11.96 -4.55 23.51
N VAL A 293 10.86 -4.78 22.81
CA VAL A 293 9.93 -5.88 23.08
C VAL A 293 9.88 -6.80 21.86
N VAL A 294 9.80 -8.09 22.13
CA VAL A 294 9.60 -9.12 21.11
C VAL A 294 8.40 -9.98 21.48
N LEU A 295 7.66 -10.42 20.50
CA LEU A 295 6.70 -11.52 20.66
C LEU A 295 7.41 -12.83 20.37
N LYS A 296 7.31 -13.78 21.28
CA LYS A 296 7.88 -15.12 21.07
C LYS A 296 6.78 -16.05 20.56
N ASP A 297 7.00 -16.61 19.39
CA ASP A 297 6.08 -17.58 18.83
C ASP A 297 6.21 -18.97 19.51
N ARG A 298 5.36 -19.91 19.13
CA ARG A 298 5.32 -21.27 19.69
C ARG A 298 6.55 -22.12 19.38
N VAL A 299 7.36 -21.73 18.37
CA VAL A 299 8.61 -22.42 18.02
C VAL A 299 9.84 -21.68 18.56
N GLY A 300 9.63 -20.59 19.31
CA GLY A 300 10.68 -19.84 19.97
C GLY A 300 11.28 -18.70 19.14
N ALA A 301 10.74 -18.40 17.95
CA ALA A 301 11.19 -17.25 17.16
C ALA A 301 10.76 -15.94 17.82
N GLU A 302 11.67 -15.00 17.92
CA GLU A 302 11.46 -13.68 18.52
C GLU A 302 11.13 -12.66 17.44
N LEU A 303 9.88 -12.20 17.45
CA LEU A 303 9.31 -11.25 16.47
C LEU A 303 9.39 -9.84 17.04
N PRO A 304 10.20 -8.94 16.47
CA PRO A 304 10.36 -7.58 16.98
C PRO A 304 9.08 -6.75 16.89
N LEU A 305 8.84 -5.93 17.91
CA LEU A 305 7.75 -4.95 17.94
C LEU A 305 8.31 -3.54 17.85
N ARG A 306 7.57 -2.69 17.11
CA ARG A 306 7.75 -1.24 17.12
C ARG A 306 6.41 -0.57 17.44
N ALA A 307 6.47 0.49 18.22
CA ALA A 307 5.32 1.35 18.52
C ALA A 307 5.21 2.49 17.49
N ASP A 308 4.08 3.17 17.46
CA ASP A 308 3.91 4.45 16.77
C ASP A 308 3.25 5.49 17.69
N ALA A 309 3.15 6.73 17.23
CA ALA A 309 2.61 7.85 17.99
C ALA A 309 1.14 7.67 18.41
N GLY A 310 0.39 6.80 17.72
CA GLY A 310 -0.99 6.47 18.05
C GLY A 310 -1.14 5.35 19.06
N CYS A 311 -0.07 4.96 19.75
CA CYS A 311 -0.04 3.81 20.68
C CYS A 311 -0.41 2.49 20.01
N ARG A 312 -0.12 2.34 18.72
CA ARG A 312 -0.28 1.11 17.94
C ARG A 312 1.05 0.41 17.86
N ASN A 313 1.03 -0.90 17.66
CA ASN A 313 2.26 -1.67 17.50
C ASN A 313 2.28 -2.42 16.16
N THR A 314 3.44 -2.43 15.52
CA THR A 314 3.72 -3.29 14.37
C THR A 314 4.66 -4.40 14.79
N VAL A 315 4.28 -5.65 14.47
CA VAL A 315 5.11 -6.83 14.64
C VAL A 315 5.80 -7.12 13.33
N TYR A 316 7.09 -7.33 13.37
CA TYR A 316 7.90 -7.62 12.19
C TYR A 316 8.40 -9.06 12.19
N ASN A 317 8.67 -9.59 11.00
CA ASN A 317 9.40 -10.85 10.88
C ASN A 317 10.79 -10.69 11.50
N ASN A 318 11.23 -11.72 12.20
CA ASN A 318 12.57 -11.76 12.81
C ASN A 318 13.72 -11.82 11.79
N ARG A 319 13.41 -12.15 10.52
CA ARG A 319 14.37 -12.24 9.43
C ARG A 319 14.04 -11.21 8.36
N ALA A 320 15.05 -10.49 7.92
CA ALA A 320 14.90 -9.67 6.73
C ALA A 320 14.77 -10.56 5.49
N GLN A 321 13.90 -10.18 4.58
CA GLN A 321 13.78 -10.77 3.25
C GLN A 321 14.43 -9.88 2.21
N THR A 322 14.91 -10.46 1.10
CA THR A 322 15.56 -9.72 0.04
C THR A 322 15.09 -10.12 -1.35
N GLY A 323 14.97 -9.13 -2.22
CA GLY A 323 14.78 -9.27 -3.67
C GLY A 323 16.07 -9.13 -4.47
N ALA A 324 17.25 -9.25 -3.85
CA ALA A 324 18.54 -9.01 -4.48
C ALA A 324 18.79 -9.85 -5.76
N GLU A 325 18.31 -11.08 -5.81
CA GLU A 325 18.45 -11.94 -7.01
C GLU A 325 17.71 -11.40 -8.23
N PHE A 326 16.74 -10.52 -8.04
CA PHE A 326 15.91 -9.95 -9.10
C PHE A 326 16.29 -8.50 -9.45
N ALA A 327 17.22 -7.89 -8.71
CA ALA A 327 17.57 -6.47 -8.86
C ALA A 327 18.00 -6.12 -10.30
N SER A 328 18.86 -6.95 -10.91
CA SER A 328 19.31 -6.74 -12.30
C SER A 328 18.16 -6.77 -13.31
N ARG A 329 17.16 -7.62 -13.10
CA ARG A 329 15.96 -7.72 -13.95
C ARG A 329 15.12 -6.44 -13.84
N PHE A 330 14.93 -5.93 -12.62
CA PHE A 330 14.21 -4.66 -12.40
C PHE A 330 14.96 -3.47 -13.02
N VAL A 331 16.29 -3.44 -12.88
CA VAL A 331 17.12 -2.42 -13.55
C VAL A 331 16.99 -2.49 -15.08
N ALA A 332 16.97 -3.70 -15.65
CA ALA A 332 16.77 -3.92 -17.09
C ALA A 332 15.39 -3.45 -17.56
N LEU A 333 14.36 -3.54 -16.72
CA LEU A 333 13.01 -3.02 -16.98
C LEU A 333 12.89 -1.50 -16.76
N GLY A 334 13.97 -0.81 -16.41
CA GLY A 334 14.00 0.64 -16.27
C GLY A 334 13.81 1.15 -14.85
N ALA A 335 13.66 0.28 -13.84
CA ALA A 335 13.61 0.72 -12.44
C ALA A 335 14.94 1.35 -12.02
N ARG A 336 14.87 2.47 -11.28
CA ARG A 336 16.03 3.24 -10.83
C ARG A 336 16.00 3.61 -9.36
N SER A 337 14.93 3.29 -8.63
CA SER A 337 14.76 3.64 -7.23
C SER A 337 14.51 2.38 -6.39
N PHE A 338 15.42 2.09 -5.46
CA PHE A 338 15.42 0.89 -4.65
C PHE A 338 15.50 1.21 -3.17
N ARG A 339 14.67 0.55 -2.35
CA ARG A 339 14.62 0.74 -0.90
C ARG A 339 15.31 -0.40 -0.17
N VAL A 340 16.10 -0.04 0.86
CA VAL A 340 16.61 -0.93 1.90
C VAL A 340 16.08 -0.43 3.23
N GLU A 341 15.31 -1.27 3.92
CA GLU A 341 14.65 -0.91 5.17
C GLU A 341 15.32 -1.56 6.36
N PHE A 342 15.72 -0.74 7.32
CA PHE A 342 16.33 -1.14 8.57
C PHE A 342 15.29 -1.14 9.71
N LEU A 343 15.46 -2.06 10.65
CA LEU A 343 14.59 -2.17 11.82
C LEU A 343 15.36 -1.88 13.11
N HIS A 344 16.31 -2.74 13.45
CA HIS A 344 17.11 -2.66 14.66
C HIS A 344 18.61 -2.80 14.39
N GLU A 345 18.99 -2.77 13.12
CA GLU A 345 20.38 -2.91 12.69
C GLU A 345 21.24 -1.82 13.30
N SER A 346 22.39 -2.23 13.78
CA SER A 346 23.44 -1.35 14.30
C SER A 346 24.00 -0.45 13.19
N PRO A 347 24.70 0.64 13.55
CA PRO A 347 25.38 1.50 12.59
C PRO A 347 26.30 0.77 11.62
N ASP A 348 26.99 -0.28 12.09
CA ASP A 348 27.89 -1.08 11.26
C ASP A 348 27.12 -1.97 10.27
N GLU A 349 26.06 -2.62 10.72
CA GLU A 349 25.18 -3.41 9.86
C GLU A 349 24.51 -2.56 8.79
N VAL A 350 24.08 -1.34 9.12
CA VAL A 350 23.53 -0.39 8.13
C VAL A 350 24.54 -0.09 7.04
N ARG A 351 25.79 0.26 7.43
CA ARG A 351 26.87 0.56 6.46
C ARG A 351 27.17 -0.64 5.57
N GLN A 352 27.35 -1.81 6.17
CA GLN A 352 27.67 -3.05 5.44
C GLN A 352 26.56 -3.43 4.47
N THR A 353 25.31 -3.43 4.93
CA THR A 353 24.16 -3.78 4.09
C THR A 353 24.03 -2.85 2.90
N LEU A 354 24.08 -1.53 3.12
CA LEU A 354 23.97 -0.56 2.01
C LEU A 354 25.13 -0.70 1.02
N ALA A 355 26.38 -0.88 1.51
CA ALA A 355 27.53 -1.08 0.63
C ALA A 355 27.33 -2.31 -0.28
N ARG A 356 26.78 -3.40 0.24
CA ARG A 356 26.49 -4.61 -0.56
C ARG A 356 25.40 -4.38 -1.60
N TYR A 357 24.33 -3.69 -1.24
CA TYR A 357 23.28 -3.33 -2.22
C TYR A 357 23.82 -2.38 -3.30
N GLN A 358 24.72 -1.46 -2.97
CA GLN A 358 25.37 -0.63 -3.99
C GLN A 358 26.23 -1.45 -4.94
N GLN A 359 27.03 -2.37 -4.43
CA GLN A 359 27.83 -3.29 -5.25
C GLN A 359 26.92 -4.14 -6.17
N LEU A 360 25.79 -4.61 -5.64
CA LEU A 360 24.80 -5.34 -6.43
C LEU A 360 24.25 -4.47 -7.57
N LEU A 361 23.85 -3.24 -7.28
CA LEU A 361 23.25 -2.34 -8.28
C LEU A 361 24.27 -1.88 -9.34
N ARG A 362 25.57 -1.85 -8.98
CA ARG A 362 26.67 -1.61 -9.96
C ARG A 362 27.08 -2.88 -10.72
N GLY A 363 26.51 -4.04 -10.38
CA GLY A 363 26.87 -5.33 -11.01
C GLY A 363 28.21 -5.91 -10.55
N GLU A 364 28.77 -5.43 -9.46
CA GLU A 364 30.06 -5.90 -8.90
C GLU A 364 29.89 -7.25 -8.18
N ILE A 365 28.72 -7.53 -7.64
CA ILE A 365 28.35 -8.81 -7.00
C ILE A 365 27.02 -9.32 -7.54
N SER A 366 26.82 -10.62 -7.48
CA SER A 366 25.51 -11.20 -7.83
C SER A 366 24.54 -11.12 -6.65
N GLY A 367 23.21 -11.18 -6.94
CA GLY A 367 22.19 -11.30 -5.91
C GLY A 367 22.36 -12.55 -5.02
N ALA A 368 22.90 -13.63 -5.60
CA ALA A 368 23.21 -14.86 -4.87
C ALA A 368 24.39 -14.68 -3.89
N ASP A 369 25.37 -13.86 -4.23
CA ASP A 369 26.49 -13.54 -3.33
C ASP A 369 26.00 -12.69 -2.16
N LEU A 370 25.24 -11.64 -2.43
CA LEU A 370 24.63 -10.80 -1.40
C LEU A 370 23.74 -11.63 -0.47
N TRP A 371 22.89 -12.51 -1.03
CA TRP A 371 22.01 -13.36 -0.24
C TRP A 371 22.80 -14.32 0.68
N ARG A 372 23.88 -14.89 0.20
CA ARG A 372 24.77 -15.77 1.00
C ARG A 372 25.40 -15.02 2.15
N GLU A 373 25.92 -13.83 1.91
CA GLU A 373 26.56 -13.00 2.93
C GLU A 373 25.56 -12.53 4.00
N LEU A 374 24.41 -12.01 3.61
CA LEU A 374 23.36 -11.63 4.56
C LEU A 374 22.84 -12.83 5.37
N ARG A 375 22.82 -14.01 4.78
CA ARG A 375 22.46 -15.25 5.46
C ARG A 375 23.46 -15.63 6.54
N LEU A 376 24.74 -15.47 6.29
CA LEU A 376 25.80 -15.72 7.25
C LEU A 376 25.75 -14.74 8.42
N ILE A 377 25.52 -13.46 8.17
CA ILE A 377 25.42 -12.43 9.19
C ILE A 377 24.25 -12.71 10.13
N ASN A 378 23.12 -13.13 9.62
CA ASN A 378 21.89 -13.35 10.40
C ASN A 378 21.75 -14.80 10.94
N GLN A 379 22.68 -15.69 10.69
CA GLN A 379 22.71 -17.14 11.04
C GLN A 379 21.47 -17.95 10.56
N LEU A 380 20.38 -17.33 10.23
CA LEU A 380 19.08 -17.92 9.87
C LEU A 380 18.73 -17.70 8.41
N GLY A 381 19.51 -16.87 7.71
CA GLY A 381 19.32 -16.53 6.31
C GLY A 381 18.20 -15.51 6.06
N VAL A 382 18.24 -14.95 4.89
CA VAL A 382 17.23 -14.02 4.36
C VAL A 382 16.20 -14.81 3.58
N THR A 383 14.90 -14.50 3.77
CA THR A 383 13.83 -15.15 3.01
C THR A 383 13.59 -14.37 1.71
N ARG A 384 13.13 -15.03 0.67
CA ARG A 384 12.75 -14.38 -0.59
C ARG A 384 11.37 -13.74 -0.50
N GLY A 385 10.55 -14.23 0.42
CA GLY A 385 9.22 -13.70 0.72
C GLY A 385 8.32 -13.65 -0.53
N GLN A 386 7.56 -12.60 -0.61
CA GLN A 386 6.58 -12.37 -1.70
C GLN A 386 7.21 -12.18 -3.09
N LEU A 387 8.51 -11.89 -3.16
CA LEU A 387 9.20 -11.73 -4.44
C LEU A 387 9.49 -13.05 -5.17
N GLU A 388 9.38 -14.19 -4.49
CA GLU A 388 9.43 -15.49 -5.18
C GLU A 388 8.19 -15.73 -6.03
N ALA A 389 8.40 -16.26 -7.24
CA ALA A 389 7.29 -16.79 -8.01
C ALA A 389 6.65 -17.97 -7.27
N ALA A 390 5.33 -18.05 -7.29
CA ALA A 390 4.63 -19.21 -6.73
C ALA A 390 5.19 -20.50 -7.35
N PRO A 391 5.45 -21.57 -6.57
CA PRO A 391 5.87 -22.85 -7.12
C PRO A 391 4.88 -23.28 -8.19
N GLN A 392 5.37 -23.63 -9.39
CA GLN A 392 4.49 -24.21 -10.39
C GLN A 392 3.84 -25.44 -9.77
N LEU A 393 2.53 -25.41 -9.63
CA LEU A 393 1.76 -26.59 -9.21
C LEU A 393 2.10 -27.71 -10.18
N ILE A 394 2.92 -28.65 -9.73
CA ILE A 394 3.20 -29.88 -10.46
C ILE A 394 1.84 -30.54 -10.68
N ARG A 395 1.31 -30.45 -11.90
CA ARG A 395 0.13 -31.23 -12.29
C ARG A 395 0.52 -32.68 -12.10
N ARG A 396 0.06 -33.31 -11.01
CA ARG A 396 0.05 -34.76 -10.93
C ARG A 396 -0.79 -35.26 -12.08
N LYS A 397 -0.12 -35.87 -13.04
CA LYS A 397 -0.80 -36.69 -14.03
C LYS A 397 -1.46 -37.83 -13.25
N THR A 398 -2.78 -37.82 -13.22
CA THR A 398 -3.61 -38.99 -12.87
C THR A 398 -3.52 -40.00 -13.99
#